data_565846fabc9fde67deaca1f50dcccd25
#
_entry.id   565846fabc9fde67deaca1f50dcccd25
#
_cell.length_a   1.000
_cell.length_b   1.000
_cell.length_c   1.000
_cell.angle_alpha   90.00
_cell.angle_beta   90.00
_cell.angle_gamma   90.00
#
_symmetry.space_group_name_H-M   'P 1'
#
loop_
_entity.id
_entity.type
_entity.pdbx_description
1 polymer ?
#
loop_
_entity_poly.entity_id
_entity_poly.type
_entity_poly.pdbx_seq_one_letter_code
_entity_poly.pdbx_strand_id
1 'polypeptide(L)'
;NASSYRSFPLLPEAQRIFLAALNAEKENRRLCGKDYQQNPYVFKWPDGRPFSPDYVSHHFAALLHKHSLPHIRFHELRHSCASLLLSQGMTLKDVQEWLGHSDIKMTANVYGHLDVARKQSIADTMGSLLSSNSDVRER
;
A
#
# COMPACT_ATOMS: atom_id res chain seq x y z
N ASN A 1 -13.69 -8.19 8.85
CA ASN A 1 -12.69 -8.75 9.72
C ASN A 1 -12.09 -7.61 10.57
N ALA A 2 -11.96 -7.80 11.90
CA ALA A 2 -11.51 -6.76 12.83
C ALA A 2 -10.13 -6.18 12.45
N SER A 3 -9.24 -6.99 11.88
CA SER A 3 -7.92 -6.57 11.38
C SER A 3 -7.96 -5.58 10.19
N SER A 4 -9.13 -5.35 9.60
CA SER A 4 -9.29 -4.41 8.49
C SER A 4 -9.56 -2.98 8.95
N TYR A 5 -9.96 -2.77 10.21
CA TYR A 5 -10.18 -1.44 10.78
C TYR A 5 -8.85 -0.87 11.26
N ARG A 6 -8.40 0.17 10.57
CA ARG A 6 -7.16 0.87 10.91
C ARG A 6 -7.23 2.32 10.44
N SER A 7 -6.52 3.19 11.14
CA SER A 7 -6.40 4.60 10.79
C SER A 7 -5.03 4.87 10.19
N PHE A 8 -5.00 5.69 9.14
CA PHE A 8 -3.78 6.13 8.49
C PHE A 8 -3.70 7.65 8.48
N PRO A 9 -2.50 8.23 8.57
CA PRO A 9 -2.28 9.59 8.17
C PRO A 9 -2.68 9.75 6.71
N LEU A 10 -3.50 10.75 6.40
CA LEU A 10 -3.96 10.99 5.04
C LEU A 10 -2.85 11.69 4.24
N LEU A 11 -2.36 11.03 3.22
CA LEU A 11 -1.38 11.62 2.30
C LEU A 11 -2.00 12.80 1.54
N PRO A 12 -1.26 13.89 1.27
CA PRO A 12 -1.78 15.06 0.56
C PRO A 12 -2.40 14.71 -0.81
N GLU A 13 -1.81 13.76 -1.53
CA GLU A 13 -2.31 13.25 -2.81
C GLU A 13 -3.66 12.55 -2.64
N ALA A 14 -3.79 11.68 -1.64
CA ALA A 14 -5.05 11.00 -1.33
C ALA A 14 -6.11 12.01 -0.87
N GLN A 15 -5.76 13.01 -0.08
CA GLN A 15 -6.66 14.07 0.35
C GLN A 15 -7.26 14.80 -0.86
N ARG A 16 -6.43 15.18 -1.84
CA ARG A 16 -6.92 15.83 -3.08
C ARG A 16 -7.92 14.96 -3.82
N ILE A 17 -7.65 13.66 -3.96
CA ILE A 17 -8.55 12.71 -4.63
C ILE A 17 -9.87 12.59 -3.87
N PHE A 18 -9.84 12.46 -2.55
CA PHE A 18 -11.06 12.37 -1.74
C PHE A 18 -11.89 13.65 -1.77
N LEU A 19 -11.26 14.82 -1.71
CA LEU A 19 -11.97 16.10 -1.84
C LEU A 19 -12.62 16.26 -3.22
N ALA A 20 -11.93 15.87 -4.28
CA ALA A 20 -12.49 15.87 -5.63
C ALA A 20 -13.70 14.93 -5.73
N ALA A 21 -13.60 13.72 -5.18
CA ALA A 21 -14.72 12.77 -5.16
C ALA A 21 -15.94 13.31 -4.37
N LEU A 22 -15.70 13.93 -3.22
CA LEU A 22 -16.77 14.56 -2.42
C LEU A 22 -17.44 15.74 -3.14
N ASN A 23 -16.67 16.54 -3.85
CA ASN A 23 -17.23 17.65 -4.62
C ASN A 23 -18.05 17.14 -5.82
N ALA A 24 -17.54 16.13 -6.53
CA ALA A 24 -18.28 15.47 -7.60
C ALA A 24 -19.57 14.83 -7.07
N GLU A 25 -19.55 14.21 -5.89
CA GLU A 25 -20.76 13.65 -5.27
C GLU A 25 -21.82 14.73 -5.01
N LYS A 26 -21.44 15.87 -4.44
CA LYS A 26 -22.38 16.98 -4.17
C LYS A 26 -23.09 17.41 -5.45
N GLU A 27 -22.35 17.59 -6.53
CA GLU A 27 -22.91 17.99 -7.82
C GLU A 27 -23.79 16.87 -8.43
N ASN A 28 -23.32 15.64 -8.41
CA ASN A 28 -24.09 14.50 -8.89
C ASN A 28 -25.43 14.32 -8.14
N ARG A 29 -25.41 14.50 -6.81
CA ARG A 29 -26.66 14.48 -6.00
C ARG A 29 -27.62 15.57 -6.41
N ARG A 30 -27.10 16.77 -6.70
CA ARG A 30 -27.92 17.90 -7.17
C ARG A 30 -28.55 17.58 -8.53
N LEU A 31 -27.79 16.97 -9.45
CA LEU A 31 -28.25 16.65 -10.81
C LEU A 31 -29.24 15.47 -10.84
N CYS A 32 -28.96 14.41 -10.09
CA CYS A 32 -29.80 13.20 -10.08
C CYS A 32 -31.04 13.35 -9.17
N GLY A 33 -31.02 14.28 -8.22
CA GLY A 33 -32.17 14.54 -7.35
C GLY A 33 -32.63 13.28 -6.60
N LYS A 34 -33.88 12.90 -6.82
CA LYS A 34 -34.53 11.76 -6.14
C LYS A 34 -33.98 10.40 -6.57
N ASP A 35 -33.38 10.32 -7.74
CA ASP A 35 -32.86 9.07 -8.31
C ASP A 35 -31.44 8.76 -7.82
N TYR A 36 -30.83 9.67 -7.06
CA TYR A 36 -29.50 9.46 -6.50
C TYR A 36 -29.50 8.40 -5.41
N GLN A 37 -28.66 7.35 -5.56
CA GLN A 37 -28.52 6.28 -4.58
C GLN A 37 -27.52 6.66 -3.48
N GLN A 38 -28.03 6.94 -2.29
CA GLN A 38 -27.19 7.25 -1.12
C GLN A 38 -26.55 5.99 -0.54
N ASN A 39 -25.26 6.04 -0.32
CA ASN A 39 -24.48 5.00 0.38
C ASN A 39 -23.17 5.59 0.94
N PRO A 40 -22.48 4.89 1.85
CA PRO A 40 -21.26 5.38 2.52
C PRO A 40 -19.99 5.26 1.69
N TYR A 41 -20.05 4.74 0.46
CA TYR A 41 -18.85 4.57 -0.36
C TYR A 41 -18.36 5.92 -0.90
N VAL A 42 -17.04 6.10 -0.99
CA VAL A 42 -16.41 7.31 -1.50
C VAL A 42 -16.44 7.33 -3.03
N PHE A 43 -16.05 6.21 -3.65
CA PHE A 43 -15.98 6.10 -5.12
C PHE A 43 -17.23 5.40 -5.66
N LYS A 44 -17.94 6.11 -6.52
CA LYS A 44 -19.23 5.68 -7.06
C LYS A 44 -19.52 6.33 -8.41
N TRP A 45 -20.49 5.79 -9.10
CA TRP A 45 -21.03 6.35 -10.34
C TRP A 45 -21.77 7.67 -10.09
N PRO A 46 -22.01 8.47 -11.16
CA PRO A 46 -22.77 9.72 -11.03
C PRO A 46 -24.16 9.56 -10.41
N ASP A 47 -24.80 8.42 -10.60
CA ASP A 47 -26.10 8.08 -9.99
C ASP A 47 -26.00 7.62 -8.52
N GLY A 48 -24.81 7.57 -7.97
CA GLY A 48 -24.54 7.16 -6.59
C GLY A 48 -24.30 5.66 -6.40
N ARG A 49 -24.43 4.81 -7.41
CA ARG A 49 -24.10 3.39 -7.28
C ARG A 49 -22.60 3.19 -7.02
N PRO A 50 -22.20 2.34 -6.06
CA PRO A 50 -20.78 2.07 -5.81
C PRO A 50 -20.15 1.31 -6.98
N PHE A 51 -18.86 1.51 -7.22
CA PHE A 51 -18.12 0.65 -8.15
C PHE A 51 -18.07 -0.78 -7.62
N SER A 52 -18.33 -1.75 -8.51
CA SER A 52 -18.11 -3.15 -8.15
C SER A 52 -16.62 -3.49 -8.11
N PRO A 53 -16.19 -4.45 -7.27
CA PRO A 53 -14.80 -4.93 -7.27
C PRO A 53 -14.33 -5.42 -8.64
N ASP A 54 -15.21 -6.07 -9.39
CA ASP A 54 -14.90 -6.55 -10.73
C ASP A 54 -14.67 -5.39 -11.71
N TYR A 55 -15.50 -4.33 -11.64
CA TYR A 55 -15.29 -3.13 -12.43
C TYR A 55 -13.91 -2.53 -12.17
N VAL A 56 -13.51 -2.38 -10.91
CA VAL A 56 -12.20 -1.82 -10.54
C VAL A 56 -11.06 -2.68 -11.11
N SER A 57 -11.18 -4.00 -10.97
CA SER A 57 -10.15 -4.95 -11.45
C SER A 57 -10.01 -4.93 -12.98
N HIS A 58 -11.14 -4.94 -13.71
CA HIS A 58 -11.13 -4.90 -15.17
C HIS A 58 -10.65 -3.55 -15.69
N HIS A 59 -11.08 -2.44 -15.06
CA HIS A 59 -10.65 -1.10 -15.45
C HIS A 59 -9.14 -0.91 -15.24
N PHE A 60 -8.60 -1.43 -14.14
CA PHE A 60 -7.16 -1.42 -13.88
C PHE A 60 -6.38 -2.19 -14.94
N ALA A 61 -6.82 -3.41 -15.30
CA ALA A 61 -6.18 -4.19 -16.36
C ALA A 61 -6.22 -3.45 -17.72
N ALA A 62 -7.36 -2.84 -18.07
CA ALA A 62 -7.50 -2.04 -19.28
C ALA A 62 -6.57 -0.81 -19.28
N LEU A 63 -6.39 -0.16 -18.13
CA LEU A 63 -5.48 0.97 -17.96
C LEU A 63 -4.02 0.55 -18.20
N LEU A 64 -3.58 -0.57 -17.62
CA LEU A 64 -2.24 -1.11 -17.84
C LEU A 64 -2.00 -1.41 -19.32
N HIS A 65 -2.96 -2.08 -19.97
CA HIS A 65 -2.89 -2.38 -21.41
C HIS A 65 -2.79 -1.11 -22.26
N LYS A 66 -3.65 -0.12 -21.97
CA LYS A 66 -3.66 1.18 -22.68
C LYS A 66 -2.30 1.90 -22.63
N HIS A 67 -1.59 1.76 -21.52
CA HIS A 67 -0.29 2.42 -21.32
C HIS A 67 0.90 1.49 -21.56
N SER A 68 0.70 0.31 -22.17
CA SER A 68 1.75 -0.67 -22.45
C SER A 68 2.57 -1.06 -21.22
N LEU A 69 1.92 -1.08 -20.05
CA LEU A 69 2.52 -1.50 -18.78
C LEU A 69 2.40 -3.01 -18.60
N PRO A 70 3.32 -3.65 -17.86
CA PRO A 70 3.23 -5.06 -17.55
C PRO A 70 1.89 -5.40 -16.89
N HIS A 71 1.28 -6.52 -17.30
CA HIS A 71 0.05 -7.00 -16.71
C HIS A 71 0.29 -7.52 -15.29
N ILE A 72 -0.32 -6.85 -14.33
CA ILE A 72 -0.43 -7.31 -12.93
C ILE A 72 -1.89 -7.23 -12.49
N ARG A 73 -2.28 -8.08 -11.56
CA ARG A 73 -3.63 -8.02 -10.98
C ARG A 73 -3.70 -6.86 -9.99
N PHE A 74 -4.88 -6.24 -9.85
CA PHE A 74 -5.09 -5.13 -8.93
C PHE A 74 -4.60 -5.45 -7.49
N HIS A 75 -4.85 -6.67 -7.01
CA HIS A 75 -4.39 -7.10 -5.69
C HIS A 75 -2.85 -7.16 -5.57
N GLU A 76 -2.13 -7.35 -6.66
CA GLU A 76 -0.67 -7.41 -6.65
C GLU A 76 -0.01 -6.05 -6.37
N LEU A 77 -0.74 -4.95 -6.52
CA LEU A 77 -0.29 -3.63 -6.04
C LEU A 77 0.02 -3.64 -4.55
N ARG A 78 -0.66 -4.47 -3.78
CA ARG A 78 -0.38 -4.66 -2.36
C ARG A 78 1.00 -5.28 -2.13
N HIS A 79 1.40 -6.26 -2.95
CA HIS A 79 2.74 -6.84 -2.91
C HIS A 79 3.80 -5.83 -3.36
N SER A 80 3.51 -5.06 -4.40
CA SER A 80 4.39 -3.99 -4.87
C SER A 80 4.63 -2.93 -3.79
N CYS A 81 3.58 -2.53 -3.07
CA CYS A 81 3.67 -1.62 -1.93
C CYS A 81 4.54 -2.22 -0.80
N ALA A 82 4.34 -3.50 -0.46
CA ALA A 82 5.16 -4.17 0.53
C ALA A 82 6.65 -4.16 0.14
N SER A 83 6.96 -4.57 -1.09
CA SER A 83 8.33 -4.59 -1.61
C SER A 83 8.98 -3.21 -1.60
N LEU A 84 8.23 -2.17 -1.99
CA LEU A 84 8.71 -0.80 -1.99
C LEU A 84 9.05 -0.33 -0.56
N LEU A 85 8.15 -0.52 0.40
CA LEU A 85 8.38 -0.11 1.78
C LEU A 85 9.60 -0.82 2.39
N LEU A 86 9.75 -2.11 2.12
CA LEU A 86 10.88 -2.91 2.57
C LEU A 86 12.20 -2.44 1.95
N SER A 87 12.20 -2.09 0.65
CA SER A 87 13.39 -1.54 -0.03
C SER A 87 13.82 -0.17 0.52
N GLN A 88 12.87 0.58 1.10
CA GLN A 88 13.13 1.84 1.79
C GLN A 88 13.54 1.66 3.26
N GLY A 89 13.79 0.42 3.70
CA GLY A 89 14.30 0.11 5.04
C GLY A 89 13.23 -0.04 6.12
N MET A 90 11.95 0.01 5.77
CA MET A 90 10.88 -0.26 6.73
C MET A 90 10.97 -1.69 7.24
N THR A 91 10.62 -1.89 8.51
CA THR A 91 10.62 -3.25 9.08
C THR A 91 9.46 -4.08 8.59
N LEU A 92 9.58 -5.39 8.66
CA LEU A 92 8.49 -6.31 8.32
C LEU A 92 7.23 -6.02 9.14
N LYS A 93 7.40 -5.64 10.40
CA LYS A 93 6.32 -5.28 11.30
C LYS A 93 5.61 -4.02 10.85
N ASP A 94 6.35 -2.96 10.49
CA ASP A 94 5.78 -1.71 10.00
C ASP A 94 4.94 -1.95 8.73
N VAL A 95 5.47 -2.76 7.80
CA VAL A 95 4.78 -3.11 6.56
C VAL A 95 3.53 -3.95 6.83
N GLN A 96 3.60 -4.88 7.78
CA GLN A 96 2.46 -5.69 8.19
C GLN A 96 1.34 -4.83 8.79
N GLU A 97 1.69 -3.93 9.70
CA GLU A 97 0.75 -2.99 10.32
C GLU A 97 0.13 -2.06 9.27
N TRP A 98 0.95 -1.49 8.40
CA TRP A 98 0.50 -0.62 7.30
C TRP A 98 -0.47 -1.33 6.36
N LEU A 99 -0.13 -2.52 5.91
CA LEU A 99 -0.97 -3.27 4.98
C LEU A 99 -2.11 -4.02 5.67
N GLY A 100 -2.09 -4.21 6.99
CA GLY A 100 -3.07 -4.99 7.74
C GLY A 100 -3.04 -6.48 7.32
N HIS A 101 -1.86 -7.05 7.20
CA HIS A 101 -1.72 -8.48 6.94
C HIS A 101 -1.98 -9.26 8.23
N SER A 102 -2.98 -10.12 8.20
CA SER A 102 -3.25 -11.07 9.30
C SER A 102 -2.22 -12.20 9.37
N ASP A 103 -1.50 -12.47 8.27
CA ASP A 103 -0.46 -13.51 8.20
C ASP A 103 0.86 -12.92 7.71
N ILE A 104 1.90 -13.06 8.54
CA ILE A 104 3.27 -12.61 8.29
C ILE A 104 3.91 -13.38 7.12
N LYS A 105 3.43 -14.61 6.82
CA LYS A 105 3.96 -15.44 5.73
C LYS A 105 3.83 -14.79 4.36
N MET A 106 2.75 -14.04 4.12
CA MET A 106 2.57 -13.32 2.85
C MET A 106 3.63 -12.23 2.64
N THR A 107 4.07 -11.60 3.71
CA THR A 107 5.11 -10.57 3.65
C THR A 107 6.51 -11.20 3.65
N ALA A 108 6.70 -12.34 4.32
CA ALA A 108 7.98 -13.05 4.40
C ALA A 108 8.45 -13.62 3.04
N ASN A 109 7.54 -14.02 2.15
CA ASN A 109 7.89 -14.49 0.81
C ASN A 109 8.54 -13.41 -0.06
N VAL A 110 8.25 -12.13 0.19
CA VAL A 110 8.91 -10.99 -0.45
C VAL A 110 10.33 -10.77 0.08
N TYR A 111 10.62 -11.27 1.29
CA TYR A 111 11.92 -11.12 1.97
C TYR A 111 13.03 -12.00 1.40
N GLY A 112 12.71 -13.11 0.75
CA GLY A 112 13.71 -14.08 0.31
C GLY A 112 14.80 -13.51 -0.59
N HIS A 113 14.52 -12.45 -1.31
CA HIS A 113 15.49 -11.79 -2.19
C HIS A 113 16.25 -10.61 -1.54
N LEU A 114 15.70 -10.02 -0.48
CA LEU A 114 16.35 -8.91 0.24
C LEU A 114 17.29 -9.40 1.36
N ASP A 115 17.21 -10.68 1.73
CA ASP A 115 17.86 -11.26 2.90
C ASP A 115 19.39 -11.30 2.78
N VAL A 116 19.95 -11.51 1.60
CA VAL A 116 21.41 -11.65 1.39
C VAL A 116 22.13 -10.32 1.61
N ALA A 117 21.65 -9.23 1.02
CA ALA A 117 22.25 -7.91 1.18
C ALA A 117 22.14 -7.41 2.63
N ARG A 118 21.03 -7.73 3.29
CA ARG A 118 20.79 -7.35 4.68
C ARG A 118 21.65 -8.16 5.65
N LYS A 119 21.86 -9.45 5.39
CA LYS A 119 22.82 -10.29 6.15
C LYS A 119 24.24 -9.77 6.03
N GLN A 120 24.65 -9.34 4.84
CA GLN A 120 25.96 -8.72 4.63
C GLN A 120 26.09 -7.43 5.44
N SER A 121 25.13 -6.53 5.40
CA SER A 121 25.11 -5.29 6.17
C SER A 121 25.16 -5.54 7.69
N ILE A 122 24.46 -6.57 8.18
CA ILE A 122 24.52 -6.98 9.59
C ILE A 122 25.92 -7.51 9.94
N ALA A 123 26.50 -8.33 9.08
CA ALA A 123 27.85 -8.86 9.29
C ALA A 123 28.90 -7.73 9.32
N ASP A 124 28.80 -6.76 8.42
CA ASP A 124 29.69 -5.60 8.36
C ASP A 124 29.54 -4.72 9.62
N THR A 125 28.31 -4.50 10.08
CA THR A 125 28.02 -3.76 11.32
C THR A 125 28.58 -4.49 12.53
N MET A 126 28.36 -5.79 12.64
CA MET A 126 28.92 -6.60 13.74
C MET A 126 30.45 -6.61 13.70
N GLY A 127 31.04 -6.71 12.51
CA GLY A 127 32.48 -6.63 12.32
C GLY A 127 33.08 -5.32 12.85
N SER A 128 32.44 -4.19 12.48
CA SER A 128 32.89 -2.86 12.94
C SER A 128 32.75 -2.67 14.45
N LEU A 129 31.68 -3.18 15.07
CA LEU A 129 31.45 -3.12 16.52
C LEU A 129 32.47 -3.97 17.29
N LEU A 130 32.84 -5.13 16.77
CA LEU A 130 33.83 -6.02 17.40
C LEU A 130 35.23 -5.45 17.24
N SER A 131 35.57 -4.83 16.12
CA SER A 131 36.89 -4.21 15.88
C SER A 131 37.11 -2.98 16.77
N SER A 132 36.07 -2.16 16.97
CA SER A 132 36.17 -0.96 17.83
C SER A 132 36.36 -1.29 19.32
N ASN A 133 35.98 -2.50 19.75
CA ASN A 133 36.18 -2.95 21.14
C ASN A 133 37.57 -3.57 21.42
N SER A 134 38.34 -3.90 20.38
CA SER A 134 39.72 -4.44 20.57
C SER A 134 40.73 -3.34 20.92
N ASP A 135 40.50 -2.09 20.47
CA ASP A 135 41.43 -0.96 20.77
C ASP A 135 41.32 -0.41 22.19
N VAL A 136 40.34 -0.84 22.98
CA VAL A 136 40.16 -0.39 24.40
C VAL A 136 40.91 -1.28 25.42
N ARG A 137 41.43 -2.43 25.02
CA ARG A 137 42.08 -3.38 25.92
C ARG A 137 43.62 -3.33 25.96
N GLU A 138 44.25 -2.45 25.19
CA GLU A 138 45.71 -2.27 25.14
C GLU A 138 46.20 -0.92 25.71
N ARG A 139 45.46 -0.34 26.67
CA ARG A 139 45.97 0.83 27.42
C ARG A 139 45.91 0.60 28.91
#